data_fb2203c2bd0263174eb3d40a2d30217a
#
_entry.id   fb2203c2bd0263174eb3d40a2d30217a
#
_cell.length_a   1.000
_cell.length_b   1.000
_cell.length_c   1.000
_cell.angle_alpha   90.00
_cell.angle_beta   90.00
_cell.angle_gamma   90.00
#
_symmetry.space_group_name_H-M   'P 1'
#
loop_
_entity.id
_entity.type
_entity.pdbx_description
1 polymer ?
#
loop_
_entity_poly.entity_id
_entity_poly.type
_entity_poly.pdbx_seq_one_letter_code
_entity_poly.pdbx_strand_id
1 'polypeptide(L)'
;MPKVLRTLPERGFRRRARAVAVLFCAVCLGLAVRLFFLQVRTDGFYADRAQGQQLRDTVVPADRGRIYSADGLLLAANSSCWTLRASPREMPEEKITLAAHGLAEILALDEAALLEKFSDRRSNDCLLRYRVDRAAADAVRDFCEENSITGIRINQDSKRWYPQGAFLASVLGFTNVDNAGVAGLELKYDDLLTGENGVVLTAVNAWGYTLEQSYETERFPTEGDGLRLTIDSCIQHYLENALSYAVQEHHVAARAVGIVMDVNTGAVLAMSTTPSYDPNEPRVIADTAARNTVEALTGDARKAALQLAQQTQWRNKAVSDLYEPGSVFKLITCAAALDAGAITKHSSFYCGESISVAGTRFHCANHKRHGAQSVTQALENSCNQSFIQIGGRLGREAFCDYFAAFGLREPTGIDLPAEPKKSLYYTADRMGPVELASCAFGQSSKISYLEMAAAVCAVVNGGKLMQPYVVSEILAPDGSTIEQLSPVCKRQVLKAETSQTMREMMEAVVLHGGGRNAQIPGYLVGGKSGTSQKLDSADEKARIASFVAVAPIDDPQFLCLVCLDEPHSWTTAGGSLSAPVCAEVLEQTLVYRGVPRATEAPAASTAETAADLPADGDSFDGA
;
A
#
# COMPACT_ATOMS: atom_id res chain seq x y z
N MET A 1 92.50 11.58 -71.27
CA MET A 1 91.59 10.44 -71.56
C MET A 1 90.19 10.77 -71.06
N PRO A 2 89.17 10.91 -71.94
CA PRO A 2 87.84 11.29 -71.51
C PRO A 2 87.06 10.02 -71.07
N LYS A 3 86.40 10.11 -69.94
CA LYS A 3 85.47 9.08 -69.44
C LYS A 3 84.20 9.07 -70.28
N VAL A 4 83.99 7.91 -70.94
CA VAL A 4 82.75 7.61 -71.69
C VAL A 4 81.59 7.47 -70.71
N LEU A 5 80.69 8.41 -70.73
CA LEU A 5 79.36 8.31 -70.07
C LEU A 5 78.55 7.26 -70.89
N ARG A 6 78.31 6.12 -70.27
CA ARG A 6 77.37 5.10 -70.82
C ARG A 6 75.93 5.72 -70.73
N THR A 7 75.38 6.05 -71.89
CA THR A 7 73.95 6.42 -72.01
C THR A 7 73.12 5.19 -71.80
N LEU A 8 72.36 5.17 -70.77
CA LEU A 8 71.34 4.16 -70.53
C LEU A 8 70.30 4.17 -71.67
N PRO A 9 69.78 3.01 -72.13
CA PRO A 9 68.86 2.92 -73.25
C PRO A 9 67.59 3.67 -72.97
N GLU A 10 67.43 4.85 -73.53
CA GLU A 10 66.27 5.79 -73.30
C GLU A 10 64.90 5.14 -73.45
N ARG A 11 64.72 4.15 -74.34
CA ARG A 11 63.46 3.45 -74.54
C ARG A 11 63.03 2.58 -73.39
N GLY A 12 63.93 1.94 -72.66
CA GLY A 12 63.64 1.15 -71.50
C GLY A 12 63.26 2.00 -70.26
N PHE A 13 63.96 3.13 -70.10
CA PHE A 13 63.69 4.06 -69.01
C PHE A 13 62.28 4.74 -69.15
N ARG A 14 61.99 5.21 -70.37
CA ARG A 14 60.69 5.86 -70.69
C ARG A 14 59.51 4.87 -70.54
N ARG A 15 59.68 3.58 -70.87
CA ARG A 15 58.64 2.54 -70.63
C ARG A 15 58.40 2.29 -69.13
N ARG A 16 59.46 2.18 -68.33
CA ARG A 16 59.35 2.02 -66.88
C ARG A 16 58.76 3.26 -66.21
N ALA A 17 59.22 4.45 -66.62
CA ALA A 17 58.69 5.69 -66.12
C ALA A 17 57.18 5.83 -66.45
N ARG A 18 56.75 5.47 -67.66
CA ARG A 18 55.29 5.47 -68.03
C ARG A 18 54.52 4.42 -67.24
N ALA A 19 55.06 3.24 -67.01
CA ALA A 19 54.39 2.20 -66.20
C ALA A 19 54.20 2.67 -64.73
N VAL A 20 55.20 3.33 -64.13
CA VAL A 20 55.13 3.88 -62.80
C VAL A 20 54.14 5.05 -62.77
N ALA A 21 54.13 5.93 -63.79
CA ALA A 21 53.17 7.01 -63.87
C ALA A 21 51.68 6.52 -63.99
N VAL A 22 51.50 5.50 -64.85
CA VAL A 22 50.15 4.86 -64.99
C VAL A 22 49.72 4.21 -63.69
N LEU A 23 50.62 3.49 -63.00
CA LEU A 23 50.32 2.90 -61.70
C LEU A 23 49.96 3.98 -60.64
N PHE A 24 50.71 5.09 -60.61
CA PHE A 24 50.47 6.20 -59.73
C PHE A 24 49.08 6.87 -60.00
N CYS A 25 48.80 7.13 -61.28
CA CYS A 25 47.48 7.64 -61.68
C CYS A 25 46.34 6.70 -61.31
N ALA A 26 46.53 5.38 -61.47
CA ALA A 26 45.54 4.38 -61.09
C ALA A 26 45.29 4.36 -59.57
N VAL A 27 46.33 4.49 -58.74
CA VAL A 27 46.23 4.61 -57.29
C VAL A 27 45.52 5.91 -56.89
N CYS A 28 45.90 7.05 -57.51
CA CYS A 28 45.21 8.31 -57.27
C CYS A 28 43.73 8.29 -57.66
N LEU A 29 43.40 7.66 -58.78
CA LEU A 29 42.01 7.48 -59.21
C LEU A 29 41.26 6.58 -58.23
N GLY A 30 41.86 5.48 -57.77
CA GLY A 30 41.27 4.61 -56.75
C GLY A 30 41.02 5.31 -55.44
N LEU A 31 41.94 6.18 -55.00
CA LEU A 31 41.76 7.03 -53.81
C LEU A 31 40.65 8.07 -54.02
N ALA A 32 40.59 8.72 -55.17
CA ALA A 32 39.54 9.68 -55.48
C ALA A 32 38.15 9.02 -55.54
N VAL A 33 38.02 7.85 -56.15
CA VAL A 33 36.80 7.05 -56.18
C VAL A 33 36.39 6.65 -54.73
N ARG A 34 37.36 6.20 -53.92
CA ARG A 34 37.09 5.84 -52.53
C ARG A 34 36.64 7.07 -51.68
N LEU A 35 37.29 8.21 -51.87
CA LEU A 35 36.90 9.45 -51.21
C LEU A 35 35.50 9.89 -51.64
N PHE A 36 35.20 9.78 -52.95
CA PHE A 36 33.86 10.06 -53.45
C PHE A 36 32.78 9.16 -52.80
N PHE A 37 33.05 7.86 -52.72
CA PHE A 37 32.14 6.93 -52.03
C PHE A 37 31.96 7.28 -50.56
N LEU A 38 33.04 7.62 -49.84
CA LEU A 38 33.00 7.98 -48.43
C LEU A 38 32.27 9.31 -48.18
N GLN A 39 32.44 10.30 -49.10
CA GLN A 39 31.87 11.64 -48.89
C GLN A 39 30.44 11.81 -49.44
N VAL A 40 30.12 11.13 -50.56
CA VAL A 40 28.84 11.34 -51.27
C VAL A 40 27.83 10.23 -51.02
N ARG A 41 28.29 8.97 -50.93
CA ARG A 41 27.37 7.82 -50.82
C ARG A 41 27.14 7.35 -49.39
N THR A 42 28.04 7.69 -48.47
CA THR A 42 27.91 7.32 -47.06
C THR A 42 27.75 8.56 -46.18
N ASP A 43 27.29 9.68 -46.76
CA ASP A 43 27.22 10.99 -46.12
C ASP A 43 26.41 11.00 -44.80
N GLY A 44 25.33 10.24 -44.68
CA GLY A 44 24.57 10.09 -43.44
C GLY A 44 25.20 9.15 -42.42
N PHE A 45 25.78 8.04 -42.86
CA PHE A 45 26.22 6.96 -41.94
C PHE A 45 27.38 7.34 -41.02
N TYR A 46 28.37 8.03 -41.53
CA TYR A 46 29.52 8.46 -40.71
C TYR A 46 29.20 9.71 -39.91
N ALA A 47 28.34 10.57 -40.40
CA ALA A 47 27.82 11.73 -39.66
C ALA A 47 26.97 11.27 -38.46
N ASP A 48 26.04 10.36 -38.67
CA ASP A 48 25.19 9.79 -37.60
C ASP A 48 26.04 9.04 -36.56
N ARG A 49 27.07 8.33 -37.01
CA ARG A 49 27.97 7.57 -36.11
C ARG A 49 28.91 8.52 -35.34
N ALA A 50 29.35 9.61 -35.96
CA ALA A 50 30.12 10.66 -35.30
C ALA A 50 29.24 11.41 -34.28
N GLN A 51 28.02 11.76 -34.63
CA GLN A 51 27.04 12.34 -33.73
C GLN A 51 26.77 11.42 -32.53
N GLY A 52 26.52 10.13 -32.74
CA GLY A 52 26.31 9.17 -31.66
C GLY A 52 27.53 8.92 -30.77
N GLN A 53 28.75 9.26 -31.21
CA GLN A 53 29.98 9.22 -30.41
C GLN A 53 30.29 10.56 -29.71
N GLN A 54 29.78 11.66 -30.24
CA GLN A 54 30.02 13.02 -29.74
C GLN A 54 28.91 13.53 -28.82
N LEU A 55 27.69 12.95 -28.91
CA LEU A 55 26.58 13.33 -28.07
C LEU A 55 26.51 12.41 -26.84
N ARG A 56 26.43 13.01 -25.68
CA ARG A 56 26.16 12.34 -24.42
C ARG A 56 24.76 12.71 -23.99
N ASP A 57 23.91 11.69 -23.87
CA ASP A 57 22.57 11.84 -23.33
C ASP A 57 22.67 11.88 -21.80
N THR A 58 22.29 13.00 -21.20
CA THR A 58 22.11 13.10 -19.76
C THR A 58 20.62 13.14 -19.49
N VAL A 59 20.10 12.09 -18.86
CA VAL A 59 18.69 12.02 -18.45
C VAL A 59 18.50 12.95 -17.26
N VAL A 60 17.53 13.86 -17.37
CA VAL A 60 17.04 14.69 -16.28
C VAL A 60 15.76 14.04 -15.75
N PRO A 61 15.76 13.48 -14.53
CA PRO A 61 14.59 12.82 -14.00
C PRO A 61 13.43 13.79 -13.84
N ALA A 62 12.22 13.35 -14.23
CA ALA A 62 11.00 14.09 -13.96
C ALA A 62 10.65 14.01 -12.46
N ASP A 63 10.07 15.07 -11.94
CA ASP A 63 9.46 15.01 -10.62
C ASP A 63 8.19 14.18 -10.65
N ARG A 64 8.07 13.28 -9.69
CA ARG A 64 6.91 12.40 -9.53
C ARG A 64 5.74 13.19 -8.95
N GLY A 65 4.53 12.96 -9.44
CA GLY A 65 3.31 13.65 -9.03
C GLY A 65 3.09 13.64 -7.52
N ARG A 66 2.57 14.73 -6.97
CA ARG A 66 2.34 14.89 -5.53
C ARG A 66 1.07 14.17 -5.09
N ILE A 67 1.02 13.72 -3.85
CA ILE A 67 -0.17 13.09 -3.26
C ILE A 67 -0.64 13.95 -2.08
N TYR A 68 -1.94 14.29 -2.09
CA TYR A 68 -2.58 15.09 -1.08
C TYR A 68 -3.74 14.33 -0.42
N SER A 69 -4.00 14.60 0.86
CA SER A 69 -5.25 14.19 1.52
C SER A 69 -6.45 14.97 0.99
N ALA A 70 -7.65 14.59 1.41
CA ALA A 70 -8.89 15.29 1.05
C ALA A 70 -8.90 16.75 1.51
N ASP A 71 -8.35 17.03 2.69
CA ASP A 71 -8.22 18.35 3.31
C ASP A 71 -6.96 19.12 2.85
N GLY A 72 -6.18 18.58 1.89
CA GLY A 72 -5.05 19.25 1.24
C GLY A 72 -3.71 19.08 1.93
N LEU A 73 -3.57 18.22 2.95
CA LEU A 73 -2.27 17.91 3.55
C LEU A 73 -1.38 17.20 2.53
N LEU A 74 -0.13 17.63 2.38
CA LEU A 74 0.85 16.99 1.53
C LEU A 74 1.33 15.67 2.15
N LEU A 75 1.06 14.55 1.48
CA LEU A 75 1.38 13.20 1.94
C LEU A 75 2.62 12.62 1.28
N ALA A 76 2.83 12.93 -0.01
CA ALA A 76 4.03 12.51 -0.73
C ALA A 76 4.46 13.58 -1.73
N ALA A 77 5.76 13.87 -1.78
CA ALA A 77 6.39 14.84 -2.66
C ALA A 77 7.78 14.36 -3.08
N ASN A 78 8.47 15.17 -3.86
CA ASN A 78 9.87 14.94 -4.20
C ASN A 78 10.77 15.83 -3.37
N SER A 79 11.94 15.32 -3.05
CA SER A 79 13.02 16.06 -2.41
C SER A 79 14.28 15.97 -3.26
N SER A 80 14.89 17.11 -3.55
CA SER A 80 16.16 17.14 -4.24
C SER A 80 17.23 16.41 -3.44
N CYS A 81 17.98 15.55 -4.09
CA CYS A 81 19.12 14.84 -3.53
C CYS A 81 20.24 14.78 -4.59
N TRP A 82 21.34 14.16 -4.27
CA TRP A 82 22.48 14.06 -5.19
C TRP A 82 23.01 12.64 -5.21
N THR A 83 23.27 12.11 -6.41
CA THR A 83 23.93 10.82 -6.60
C THR A 83 25.39 11.07 -6.93
N LEU A 84 26.28 10.51 -6.09
CA LEU A 84 27.72 10.68 -6.20
C LEU A 84 28.34 9.53 -6.98
N ARG A 85 29.08 9.87 -8.01
CA ARG A 85 29.80 8.91 -8.87
C ARG A 85 31.27 9.35 -9.01
N ALA A 86 32.14 8.41 -9.28
CA ALA A 86 33.53 8.69 -9.54
C ALA A 86 33.96 8.13 -10.90
N SER A 87 34.87 8.85 -11.56
CA SER A 87 35.64 8.38 -12.71
C SER A 87 37.10 8.15 -12.27
N PRO A 88 37.47 6.94 -11.84
CA PRO A 88 38.84 6.67 -11.42
C PRO A 88 39.89 7.00 -12.49
N ARG A 89 39.52 6.91 -13.76
CA ARG A 89 40.38 7.27 -14.88
C ARG A 89 40.79 8.74 -14.89
N GLU A 90 39.87 9.64 -14.48
CA GLU A 90 40.10 11.09 -14.48
C GLU A 90 40.74 11.59 -13.19
N MET A 91 40.82 10.75 -12.15
CA MET A 91 41.40 11.11 -10.86
C MET A 91 42.93 11.07 -10.92
N PRO A 92 43.65 12.10 -10.42
CA PRO A 92 45.12 12.07 -10.30
C PRO A 92 45.55 10.90 -9.38
N GLU A 93 46.57 10.14 -9.81
CA GLU A 93 47.02 8.95 -9.10
C GLU A 93 47.50 9.26 -7.67
N GLU A 94 48.19 10.37 -7.51
CA GLU A 94 48.67 10.88 -6.21
C GLU A 94 47.56 11.31 -5.26
N LYS A 95 46.31 11.49 -5.76
CA LYS A 95 45.16 11.92 -4.97
C LYS A 95 44.23 10.74 -4.56
N ILE A 96 44.43 9.52 -5.10
CA ILE A 96 43.55 8.38 -4.87
C ILE A 96 43.40 8.09 -3.37
N THR A 97 44.48 7.98 -2.63
CA THR A 97 44.45 7.69 -1.18
C THR A 97 43.76 8.81 -0.39
N LEU A 98 44.07 10.07 -0.72
CA LEU A 98 43.45 11.21 -0.08
C LEU A 98 41.96 11.29 -0.37
N ALA A 99 41.55 11.04 -1.63
CA ALA A 99 40.16 10.99 -2.04
C ALA A 99 39.40 9.87 -1.34
N ALA A 100 39.97 8.66 -1.25
CA ALA A 100 39.34 7.54 -0.59
C ALA A 100 39.14 7.81 0.91
N HIS A 101 40.14 8.34 1.59
CA HIS A 101 40.06 8.68 3.01
C HIS A 101 39.01 9.77 3.29
N GLY A 102 39.08 10.93 2.63
CA GLY A 102 38.12 12.01 2.87
C GLY A 102 36.69 11.68 2.46
N LEU A 103 36.51 10.99 1.34
CA LEU A 103 35.17 10.57 0.94
C LEU A 103 34.60 9.46 1.85
N ALA A 104 35.46 8.59 2.40
CA ALA A 104 35.02 7.61 3.40
C ALA A 104 34.49 8.29 4.66
N GLU A 105 35.16 9.32 5.14
CA GLU A 105 34.73 10.09 6.31
C GLU A 105 33.43 10.87 6.05
N ILE A 106 33.37 11.66 4.96
CA ILE A 106 32.20 12.50 4.63
C ILE A 106 30.95 11.64 4.36
N LEU A 107 31.12 10.50 3.65
CA LEU A 107 30.00 9.68 3.21
C LEU A 107 29.72 8.47 4.13
N ALA A 108 30.49 8.30 5.21
CA ALA A 108 30.43 7.12 6.08
C ALA A 108 30.52 5.81 5.27
N LEU A 109 31.54 5.69 4.41
CA LEU A 109 31.82 4.52 3.58
C LEU A 109 33.08 3.82 4.04
N ASP A 110 33.25 2.55 3.64
CA ASP A 110 34.49 1.80 3.89
C ASP A 110 35.62 2.32 2.98
N GLU A 111 36.67 2.82 3.60
CA GLU A 111 37.85 3.35 2.90
C GLU A 111 38.54 2.29 2.03
N ALA A 112 38.63 1.04 2.50
CA ALA A 112 39.26 -0.03 1.74
C ALA A 112 38.48 -0.36 0.46
N ALA A 113 37.14 -0.37 0.54
CA ALA A 113 36.29 -0.56 -0.62
C ALA A 113 36.38 0.61 -1.62
N LEU A 114 36.56 1.85 -1.15
CA LEU A 114 36.79 3.01 -2.02
C LEU A 114 38.14 2.95 -2.70
N LEU A 115 39.20 2.57 -1.99
CA LEU A 115 40.54 2.37 -2.56
C LEU A 115 40.55 1.30 -3.65
N GLU A 116 39.84 0.18 -3.44
CA GLU A 116 39.68 -0.86 -4.45
C GLU A 116 39.00 -0.32 -5.71
N LYS A 117 37.88 0.41 -5.56
CA LYS A 117 37.16 1.02 -6.67
C LYS A 117 38.02 2.04 -7.44
N PHE A 118 38.77 2.88 -6.75
CA PHE A 118 39.60 3.94 -7.35
C PHE A 118 40.87 3.38 -8.00
N SER A 119 41.31 2.20 -7.61
CA SER A 119 42.47 1.49 -8.20
C SER A 119 42.17 0.94 -9.60
N ASP A 120 40.89 0.72 -9.95
CA ASP A 120 40.51 0.32 -11.31
C ASP A 120 40.49 1.51 -12.27
N ARG A 121 41.67 1.86 -12.79
CA ARG A 121 41.89 2.95 -13.76
C ARG A 121 41.21 2.76 -15.12
N ARG A 122 40.58 1.63 -15.37
CA ARG A 122 39.81 1.39 -16.60
C ARG A 122 38.37 1.88 -16.46
N SER A 123 37.89 2.03 -15.24
CA SER A 123 36.54 2.49 -14.96
C SER A 123 36.41 3.99 -15.19
N ASN A 124 35.44 4.39 -16.00
CA ASN A 124 35.07 5.79 -16.23
C ASN A 124 33.90 6.22 -15.34
N ASP A 125 33.24 5.27 -14.66
CA ASP A 125 32.04 5.54 -13.91
C ASP A 125 31.80 4.46 -12.86
N CYS A 126 32.00 4.79 -11.60
CA CYS A 126 31.65 3.95 -10.48
C CYS A 126 30.77 4.69 -9.49
N LEU A 127 29.73 4.02 -9.00
CA LEU A 127 28.84 4.57 -7.99
C LEU A 127 29.54 4.61 -6.63
N LEU A 128 29.52 5.79 -6.00
CA LEU A 128 29.96 5.98 -4.62
C LEU A 128 28.78 5.85 -3.65
N ARG A 129 27.77 6.73 -3.79
CA ARG A 129 26.58 6.71 -2.95
C ARG A 129 25.38 7.31 -3.69
N TYR A 130 24.23 6.66 -3.52
CA TYR A 130 22.95 7.16 -4.00
C TYR A 130 22.35 8.18 -3.02
N ARG A 131 21.68 9.20 -3.56
CA ARG A 131 20.70 10.04 -2.86
C ARG A 131 21.18 10.64 -1.55
N VAL A 132 22.37 11.24 -1.58
CA VAL A 132 22.87 12.02 -0.46
C VAL A 132 22.11 13.34 -0.34
N ASP A 133 22.03 13.88 0.85
CA ASP A 133 21.46 15.19 1.08
C ASP A 133 22.38 16.32 0.57
N ARG A 134 21.86 17.54 0.57
CA ARG A 134 22.58 18.71 0.11
C ARG A 134 23.86 18.94 0.91
N ALA A 135 23.80 18.77 2.23
CA ALA A 135 24.95 19.02 3.09
C ALA A 135 26.12 18.09 2.78
N ALA A 136 25.85 16.80 2.58
CA ALA A 136 26.87 15.82 2.20
C ALA A 136 27.41 16.09 0.77
N ALA A 137 26.54 16.47 -0.18
CA ALA A 137 26.96 16.81 -1.54
C ALA A 137 27.85 18.07 -1.57
N ASP A 138 27.48 19.10 -0.83
CA ASP A 138 28.28 20.34 -0.70
C ASP A 138 29.62 20.04 -0.01
N ALA A 139 29.66 19.26 1.09
CA ALA A 139 30.90 18.85 1.75
C ALA A 139 31.84 18.06 0.82
N VAL A 140 31.29 17.17 -0.03
CA VAL A 140 32.10 16.47 -1.05
C VAL A 140 32.64 17.45 -2.09
N ARG A 141 31.84 18.42 -2.52
CA ARG A 141 32.27 19.45 -3.48
C ARG A 141 33.42 20.27 -2.91
N ASP A 142 33.23 20.82 -1.71
CA ASP A 142 34.22 21.65 -1.02
C ASP A 142 35.54 20.88 -0.81
N PHE A 143 35.44 19.62 -0.34
CA PHE A 143 36.59 18.74 -0.18
C PHE A 143 37.36 18.50 -1.49
N CYS A 144 36.63 18.26 -2.59
CA CYS A 144 37.23 18.04 -3.91
C CYS A 144 37.89 19.32 -4.44
N GLU A 145 37.28 20.49 -4.25
CA GLU A 145 37.85 21.81 -4.66
C GLU A 145 39.10 22.13 -3.84
N GLU A 146 39.06 22.05 -2.52
CA GLU A 146 40.20 22.34 -1.63
C GLU A 146 41.41 21.46 -1.92
N ASN A 147 41.17 20.19 -2.26
CA ASN A 147 42.22 19.22 -2.52
C ASN A 147 42.55 19.03 -4.01
N SER A 148 41.93 19.82 -4.91
CA SER A 148 42.09 19.69 -6.37
C SER A 148 41.91 18.25 -6.85
N ILE A 149 40.88 17.57 -6.37
CA ILE A 149 40.50 16.21 -6.75
C ILE A 149 39.53 16.29 -7.93
N THR A 150 39.92 15.73 -9.06
CA THR A 150 39.06 15.61 -10.26
C THR A 150 38.46 14.20 -10.37
N GLY A 151 37.46 14.05 -11.24
CA GLY A 151 36.83 12.76 -11.48
C GLY A 151 35.72 12.39 -10.49
N ILE A 152 35.33 13.27 -9.58
CA ILE A 152 34.10 13.11 -8.77
C ILE A 152 32.96 13.87 -9.45
N ARG A 153 31.83 13.20 -9.64
CA ARG A 153 30.62 13.74 -10.27
C ARG A 153 29.50 13.77 -9.26
N ILE A 154 28.91 14.92 -9.08
CA ILE A 154 27.80 15.19 -8.17
C ILE A 154 26.59 15.49 -9.05
N ASN A 155 25.80 14.44 -9.35
CA ASN A 155 24.63 14.55 -10.21
C ASN A 155 23.40 14.86 -9.35
N GLN A 156 22.65 15.90 -9.74
CA GLN A 156 21.35 16.16 -9.12
C GLN A 156 20.42 14.96 -9.39
N ASP A 157 19.67 14.58 -8.39
CA ASP A 157 18.74 13.46 -8.39
C ASP A 157 17.50 13.86 -7.59
N SER A 158 16.44 13.08 -7.68
CA SER A 158 15.19 13.29 -6.96
C SER A 158 14.83 12.02 -6.18
N LYS A 159 14.46 12.19 -4.92
CA LYS A 159 13.92 11.08 -4.12
C LYS A 159 12.51 11.38 -3.68
N ARG A 160 11.70 10.33 -3.62
CA ARG A 160 10.38 10.41 -3.00
C ARG A 160 10.51 10.70 -1.51
N TRP A 161 9.69 11.61 -1.03
CA TRP A 161 9.68 12.05 0.36
C TRP A 161 8.26 12.02 0.92
N TYR A 162 8.08 11.44 2.09
CA TYR A 162 6.83 11.33 2.82
C TYR A 162 6.91 12.16 4.08
N PRO A 163 6.42 13.42 4.07
CA PRO A 163 6.61 14.38 5.16
C PRO A 163 6.04 13.91 6.49
N GLN A 164 5.01 13.06 6.45
CA GLN A 164 4.31 12.58 7.63
C GLN A 164 4.87 11.23 8.17
N GLY A 165 6.01 10.75 7.65
CA GLY A 165 6.64 9.50 8.09
C GLY A 165 5.71 8.30 7.95
N ALA A 166 5.47 7.57 9.04
CA ALA A 166 4.67 6.34 9.03
C ALA A 166 3.16 6.54 8.84
N PHE A 167 2.68 7.79 8.83
CA PHE A 167 1.28 8.13 8.64
C PHE A 167 0.76 7.62 7.29
N LEU A 168 -0.32 6.87 7.29
CA LEU A 168 -0.99 6.32 6.10
C LEU A 168 -0.07 5.40 5.23
N ALA A 169 1.03 4.88 5.78
CA ALA A 169 2.07 4.18 5.03
C ALA A 169 1.54 2.99 4.21
N SER A 170 0.63 2.19 4.76
CA SER A 170 0.06 1.03 4.07
C SER A 170 -0.83 1.38 2.87
N VAL A 171 -1.35 2.60 2.80
CA VAL A 171 -2.14 3.12 1.68
C VAL A 171 -1.24 3.80 0.66
N LEU A 172 -0.37 4.70 1.11
CA LEU A 172 0.57 5.41 0.22
C LEU A 172 1.52 4.43 -0.46
N GLY A 173 2.08 3.49 0.28
CA GLY A 173 3.17 2.66 -0.21
C GLY A 173 4.49 3.41 -0.25
N PHE A 174 5.40 3.00 -1.13
CA PHE A 174 6.72 3.62 -1.30
C PHE A 174 7.28 3.33 -2.69
N THR A 175 8.34 4.08 -3.07
CA THR A 175 9.07 3.89 -4.32
C THR A 175 10.43 3.22 -4.08
N ASN A 176 10.98 2.61 -5.14
CA ASN A 176 12.34 2.09 -5.14
C ASN A 176 13.38 3.20 -5.41
N VAL A 177 14.64 2.79 -5.61
CA VAL A 177 15.73 3.73 -5.94
C VAL A 177 15.61 4.39 -7.31
N ASP A 178 14.79 3.86 -8.20
CA ASP A 178 14.54 4.40 -9.54
C ASP A 178 13.25 5.23 -9.59
N ASN A 179 12.68 5.60 -8.42
CA ASN A 179 11.39 6.27 -8.24
C ASN A 179 10.17 5.49 -8.77
N ALA A 180 10.30 4.20 -9.11
CA ALA A 180 9.16 3.36 -9.47
C ALA A 180 8.40 2.89 -8.23
N GLY A 181 7.08 2.86 -8.30
CA GLY A 181 6.22 2.43 -7.21
C GLY A 181 6.36 0.95 -6.88
N VAL A 182 6.43 0.62 -5.59
CA VAL A 182 6.60 -0.78 -5.11
C VAL A 182 5.38 -1.30 -4.38
N ALA A 183 4.66 -0.44 -3.68
CA ALA A 183 3.48 -0.78 -2.88
C ALA A 183 2.47 0.38 -2.88
N GLY A 184 1.25 0.11 -2.40
CA GLY A 184 0.22 1.11 -2.18
C GLY A 184 -0.19 1.90 -3.44
N LEU A 185 -0.60 3.14 -3.24
CA LEU A 185 -0.95 4.07 -4.32
C LEU A 185 0.22 4.36 -5.25
N GLU A 186 1.44 4.42 -4.71
CA GLU A 186 2.66 4.60 -5.52
C GLU A 186 2.79 3.52 -6.60
N LEU A 187 2.45 2.26 -6.30
CA LEU A 187 2.41 1.17 -7.29
C LEU A 187 1.18 1.23 -8.17
N LYS A 188 0.02 1.51 -7.60
CA LYS A 188 -1.25 1.44 -8.33
C LYS A 188 -1.36 2.51 -9.42
N TYR A 189 -0.84 3.69 -9.14
CA TYR A 189 -0.85 4.86 -10.01
C TYR A 189 0.54 5.20 -10.56
N ASP A 190 1.45 4.22 -10.65
CA ASP A 190 2.84 4.44 -11.04
C ASP A 190 2.96 5.15 -12.39
N ASP A 191 2.20 4.71 -13.39
CA ASP A 191 2.20 5.27 -14.75
C ASP A 191 1.78 6.76 -14.78
N LEU A 192 0.83 7.16 -13.91
CA LEU A 192 0.37 8.55 -13.81
C LEU A 192 1.36 9.43 -13.02
N LEU A 193 1.86 8.87 -11.92
CA LEU A 193 2.73 9.60 -11.01
C LEU A 193 4.14 9.85 -11.59
N THR A 194 4.66 8.97 -12.46
CA THR A 194 6.09 8.96 -12.83
C THR A 194 6.50 10.14 -13.71
N GLY A 195 5.63 10.70 -14.54
CA GLY A 195 5.99 11.75 -15.47
C GLY A 195 6.91 11.29 -16.62
N GLU A 196 7.40 12.23 -17.43
CA GLU A 196 8.30 11.96 -18.54
C GLU A 196 9.67 12.62 -18.30
N ASN A 197 10.74 11.81 -18.30
CA ASN A 197 12.10 12.31 -18.12
C ASN A 197 12.52 13.25 -19.25
N GLY A 198 13.24 14.30 -18.89
CA GLY A 198 13.94 15.17 -19.81
C GLY A 198 15.25 14.55 -20.30
N VAL A 199 15.78 15.07 -21.39
CA VAL A 199 17.08 14.68 -21.95
C VAL A 199 17.85 15.94 -22.33
N VAL A 200 19.08 16.05 -21.82
CA VAL A 200 20.04 17.08 -22.23
C VAL A 200 21.09 16.38 -23.09
N LEU A 201 21.15 16.79 -24.37
CA LEU A 201 22.13 16.32 -25.34
C LEU A 201 23.34 17.26 -25.31
N THR A 202 24.43 16.83 -24.69
CA THR A 202 25.66 17.61 -24.62
C THR A 202 26.73 17.01 -25.54
N ALA A 203 27.32 17.83 -26.43
CA ALA A 203 28.41 17.37 -27.27
C ALA A 203 29.72 17.25 -26.45
N VAL A 204 30.35 16.09 -26.55
CA VAL A 204 31.62 15.78 -25.91
C VAL A 204 32.70 15.43 -26.96
N ASN A 205 33.95 15.78 -26.67
CA ASN A 205 35.07 15.35 -27.50
C ASN A 205 35.40 13.85 -27.28
N ALA A 206 36.32 13.30 -28.06
CA ALA A 206 36.77 11.92 -27.94
C ALA A 206 37.32 11.53 -26.56
N TRP A 207 37.61 12.50 -25.70
CA TRP A 207 38.11 12.36 -24.34
C TRP A 207 37.01 12.49 -23.28
N GLY A 208 35.74 12.81 -23.70
CA GLY A 208 34.60 12.98 -22.80
C GLY A 208 34.43 14.39 -22.21
N TYR A 209 35.24 15.39 -22.64
CA TYR A 209 35.09 16.77 -22.21
C TYR A 209 34.03 17.50 -23.04
N THR A 210 33.17 18.27 -22.38
CA THR A 210 32.15 19.11 -23.03
C THR A 210 32.82 20.15 -23.96
N LEU A 211 32.30 20.28 -25.18
CA LEU A 211 32.73 21.25 -26.17
C LEU A 211 32.01 22.59 -25.91
N GLU A 212 32.76 23.70 -25.75
CA GLU A 212 32.22 25.05 -25.44
C GLU A 212 31.27 25.63 -26.49
N GLN A 213 31.18 25.04 -27.67
CA GLN A 213 30.31 25.48 -28.79
C GLN A 213 29.31 24.39 -29.20
N SER A 214 28.84 23.55 -28.26
CA SER A 214 27.96 22.44 -28.53
C SER A 214 26.49 22.88 -28.68
N TYR A 215 25.80 22.27 -29.63
CA TYR A 215 24.35 22.34 -29.71
C TYR A 215 23.79 21.56 -28.52
N GLU A 216 23.26 22.27 -27.53
CA GLU A 216 22.45 21.69 -26.48
C GLU A 216 21.01 21.59 -27.01
N THR A 217 20.52 20.37 -27.15
CA THR A 217 19.07 20.15 -27.33
C THR A 217 18.54 19.73 -25.98
N GLU A 218 17.76 20.60 -25.36
CA GLU A 218 17.06 20.29 -24.09
C GLU A 218 15.65 19.82 -24.39
N ARG A 219 15.31 18.64 -23.92
CA ARG A 219 13.92 18.23 -23.73
C ARG A 219 13.65 18.32 -22.22
N PHE A 220 12.84 19.29 -21.83
CA PHE A 220 12.49 19.47 -20.43
C PHE A 220 11.71 18.26 -19.89
N PRO A 221 11.94 17.85 -18.63
CA PRO A 221 11.11 16.83 -18.00
C PRO A 221 9.68 17.35 -17.81
N THR A 222 8.72 16.47 -17.96
CA THR A 222 7.31 16.75 -17.65
C THR A 222 6.98 16.06 -16.33
N GLU A 223 6.59 16.84 -15.32
CA GLU A 223 6.20 16.30 -14.02
C GLU A 223 5.02 15.33 -14.17
N GLY A 224 4.95 14.32 -13.30
CA GLY A 224 3.82 13.40 -13.23
C GLY A 224 2.58 14.03 -12.64
N ASP A 225 1.43 13.45 -12.95
CA ASP A 225 0.14 13.89 -12.42
C ASP A 225 0.03 13.57 -10.93
N GLY A 226 -0.61 14.47 -10.18
CA GLY A 226 -0.81 14.33 -8.74
C GLY A 226 -2.11 13.60 -8.40
N LEU A 227 -2.26 13.21 -7.15
CA LEU A 227 -3.48 12.58 -6.62
C LEU A 227 -4.01 13.38 -5.42
N ARG A 228 -5.33 13.54 -5.36
CA ARG A 228 -6.05 13.92 -4.13
C ARG A 228 -6.84 12.73 -3.63
N LEU A 229 -6.68 12.41 -2.36
CA LEU A 229 -7.32 11.25 -1.76
C LEU A 229 -8.71 11.59 -1.19
N THR A 230 -9.49 10.55 -0.90
CA THR A 230 -10.68 10.64 -0.05
C THR A 230 -10.33 10.63 1.43
N ILE A 231 -9.11 10.18 1.76
CA ILE A 231 -8.59 10.14 3.13
C ILE A 231 -8.50 11.55 3.69
N ASP A 232 -9.17 11.77 4.80
CA ASP A 232 -9.13 13.01 5.58
C ASP A 232 -8.05 12.89 6.66
N SER A 233 -7.13 13.85 6.70
CA SER A 233 -5.95 13.72 7.58
C SER A 233 -6.34 13.72 9.06
N CYS A 234 -7.36 14.47 9.45
CA CYS A 234 -7.84 14.50 10.84
C CYS A 234 -8.48 13.15 11.23
N ILE A 235 -9.36 12.61 10.37
CA ILE A 235 -10.03 11.32 10.63
C ILE A 235 -9.01 10.18 10.66
N GLN A 236 -8.03 10.21 9.76
CA GLN A 236 -6.92 9.25 9.75
C GLN A 236 -6.12 9.32 11.04
N HIS A 237 -5.82 10.52 11.52
CA HIS A 237 -5.09 10.74 12.77
C HIS A 237 -5.86 10.21 13.99
N TYR A 238 -7.17 10.45 14.04
CA TYR A 238 -8.03 9.88 15.08
C TYR A 238 -7.97 8.36 15.09
N LEU A 239 -8.09 7.75 13.90
CA LEU A 239 -8.04 6.30 13.77
C LEU A 239 -6.69 5.71 14.16
N GLU A 240 -5.58 6.30 13.70
CA GLU A 240 -4.23 5.78 14.01
C GLU A 240 -3.90 5.88 15.49
N ASN A 241 -4.27 6.99 16.14
CA ASN A 241 -4.05 7.18 17.57
C ASN A 241 -4.87 6.19 18.40
N ALA A 242 -6.18 6.11 18.15
CA ALA A 242 -7.05 5.19 18.87
C ALA A 242 -6.64 3.72 18.68
N LEU A 243 -6.24 3.35 17.45
CA LEU A 243 -5.78 2.01 17.14
C LEU A 243 -4.44 1.69 17.81
N SER A 244 -3.49 2.65 17.80
CA SER A 244 -2.19 2.52 18.45
C SER A 244 -2.33 2.34 19.96
N TYR A 245 -3.21 3.14 20.58
CA TYR A 245 -3.53 3.01 21.99
C TYR A 245 -4.12 1.62 22.31
N ALA A 246 -5.11 1.17 21.53
CA ALA A 246 -5.73 -0.14 21.71
C ALA A 246 -4.74 -1.30 21.55
N VAL A 247 -3.78 -1.20 20.60
CA VAL A 247 -2.72 -2.19 20.41
C VAL A 247 -1.82 -2.30 21.64
N GLN A 248 -1.46 -1.18 22.23
CA GLN A 248 -0.62 -1.13 23.43
C GLN A 248 -1.39 -1.62 24.67
N GLU A 249 -2.60 -1.10 24.90
CA GLU A 249 -3.43 -1.41 26.06
C GLU A 249 -3.82 -2.90 26.11
N HIS A 250 -4.13 -3.47 24.94
CA HIS A 250 -4.61 -4.84 24.86
C HIS A 250 -3.54 -5.84 24.40
N HIS A 251 -2.28 -5.41 24.30
CA HIS A 251 -1.15 -6.24 23.90
C HIS A 251 -1.44 -7.09 22.64
N VAL A 252 -1.92 -6.43 21.58
CA VAL A 252 -2.31 -7.10 20.33
C VAL A 252 -1.06 -7.69 19.65
N ALA A 253 -1.02 -9.01 19.53
CA ALA A 253 0.19 -9.71 19.11
C ALA A 253 0.36 -9.83 17.60
N ALA A 254 -0.75 -9.97 16.83
CA ALA A 254 -0.65 -10.24 15.41
C ALA A 254 -0.80 -8.96 14.56
N ARG A 255 -1.97 -8.32 14.61
CA ARG A 255 -2.26 -7.10 13.84
C ARG A 255 -3.50 -6.38 14.38
N ALA A 256 -3.59 -5.10 14.08
CA ALA A 256 -4.84 -4.37 14.20
C ALA A 256 -5.20 -3.73 12.86
N VAL A 257 -6.50 -3.61 12.59
CA VAL A 257 -7.05 -3.01 11.37
C VAL A 257 -8.15 -2.06 11.77
N GLY A 258 -8.11 -0.84 11.24
CA GLY A 258 -9.16 0.15 11.35
C GLY A 258 -9.53 0.71 9.97
N ILE A 259 -10.82 0.87 9.70
CA ILE A 259 -11.36 1.45 8.48
C ILE A 259 -12.49 2.40 8.84
N VAL A 260 -12.45 3.62 8.32
CA VAL A 260 -13.57 4.58 8.36
C VAL A 260 -14.04 4.86 6.95
N MET A 261 -15.33 4.70 6.67
CA MET A 261 -15.91 4.89 5.34
C MET A 261 -17.12 5.82 5.39
N ASP A 262 -17.30 6.60 4.34
CA ASP A 262 -18.57 7.22 4.01
C ASP A 262 -19.53 6.14 3.48
N VAL A 263 -20.64 5.97 4.20
CA VAL A 263 -21.60 4.89 3.97
C VAL A 263 -22.30 5.01 2.61
N ASN A 264 -22.49 6.25 2.14
CA ASN A 264 -23.31 6.56 0.96
C ASN A 264 -22.51 6.58 -0.34
N THR A 265 -21.22 6.92 -0.25
CA THR A 265 -20.35 7.06 -1.43
C THR A 265 -19.37 5.90 -1.60
N GLY A 266 -19.05 5.20 -0.51
CA GLY A 266 -17.99 4.18 -0.50
C GLY A 266 -16.58 4.78 -0.37
N ALA A 267 -16.45 6.10 -0.21
CA ALA A 267 -15.17 6.76 0.03
C ALA A 267 -14.54 6.24 1.33
N VAL A 268 -13.28 5.84 1.26
CA VAL A 268 -12.50 5.51 2.44
C VAL A 268 -11.95 6.80 3.02
N LEU A 269 -12.40 7.17 4.22
CA LEU A 269 -12.00 8.41 4.90
C LEU A 269 -10.77 8.24 5.78
N ALA A 270 -10.56 7.02 6.27
CA ALA A 270 -9.36 6.61 6.99
C ALA A 270 -9.16 5.10 6.90
N MET A 271 -7.89 4.67 6.84
CA MET A 271 -7.52 3.25 6.82
C MET A 271 -6.15 3.08 7.49
N SER A 272 -6.09 2.27 8.54
CA SER A 272 -4.86 2.00 9.28
C SER A 272 -4.69 0.52 9.55
N THR A 273 -3.45 0.04 9.46
CA THR A 273 -3.08 -1.34 9.79
C THR A 273 -1.77 -1.37 10.58
N THR A 274 -1.71 -2.23 11.59
CA THR A 274 -0.49 -2.47 12.37
C THR A 274 0.02 -3.90 12.17
N PRO A 275 1.32 -4.15 12.29
CA PRO A 275 2.40 -3.17 12.37
C PRO A 275 2.49 -2.33 11.08
N SER A 276 2.86 -1.05 11.22
CA SER A 276 3.12 -0.11 10.12
C SER A 276 4.63 0.07 9.91
N TYR A 277 5.05 0.97 9.01
CA TYR A 277 6.45 1.27 8.71
C TYR A 277 6.59 2.72 8.24
N ASP A 278 7.83 3.25 8.20
CA ASP A 278 8.10 4.54 7.58
C ASP A 278 8.40 4.34 6.07
N PRO A 279 7.60 4.93 5.14
CA PRO A 279 7.86 4.85 3.71
C PRO A 279 9.19 5.49 3.27
N ASN A 280 9.77 6.39 4.08
CA ASN A 280 11.10 6.92 3.82
C ASN A 280 12.20 5.89 4.06
N GLU A 281 11.97 4.92 4.98
CA GLU A 281 12.89 3.83 5.32
C GLU A 281 12.21 2.45 5.26
N PRO A 282 11.60 2.08 4.14
CA PRO A 282 10.69 0.92 4.06
C PRO A 282 11.35 -0.42 4.37
N ARG A 283 12.69 -0.49 4.29
CA ARG A 283 13.45 -1.72 4.54
C ARG A 283 13.77 -1.94 6.01
N VAL A 284 13.61 -0.94 6.86
CA VAL A 284 13.75 -1.06 8.31
C VAL A 284 12.53 -1.77 8.86
N ILE A 285 12.73 -2.83 9.64
CA ILE A 285 11.63 -3.54 10.30
C ILE A 285 11.18 -2.71 11.50
N ALA A 286 9.98 -2.17 11.42
CA ALA A 286 9.42 -1.31 12.48
C ALA A 286 9.00 -2.12 13.71
N ASP A 287 8.40 -3.31 13.51
CA ASP A 287 8.00 -4.19 14.58
C ASP A 287 9.20 -4.78 15.33
N THR A 288 9.28 -4.53 16.63
CA THR A 288 10.43 -4.93 17.46
C THR A 288 10.54 -6.45 17.61
N ALA A 289 9.41 -7.17 17.69
CA ALA A 289 9.42 -8.63 17.84
C ALA A 289 9.90 -9.30 16.55
N ALA A 290 9.40 -8.85 15.40
CA ALA A 290 9.85 -9.32 14.09
C ALA A 290 11.34 -8.99 13.86
N ARG A 291 11.78 -7.79 14.24
CA ARG A 291 13.20 -7.38 14.14
C ARG A 291 14.10 -8.28 14.98
N ASN A 292 13.77 -8.51 16.24
CA ASN A 292 14.53 -9.39 17.13
C ASN A 292 14.60 -10.81 16.58
N THR A 293 13.51 -11.31 16.00
CA THR A 293 13.47 -12.63 15.35
C THR A 293 14.46 -12.71 14.18
N VAL A 294 14.49 -11.67 13.33
CA VAL A 294 15.41 -11.58 12.19
C VAL A 294 16.86 -11.48 12.65
N GLU A 295 17.14 -10.70 13.68
CA GLU A 295 18.50 -10.50 14.23
C GLU A 295 19.07 -11.73 14.92
N ALA A 296 18.22 -12.57 15.49
CA ALA A 296 18.62 -13.85 16.10
C ALA A 296 19.07 -14.91 15.07
N LEU A 297 18.79 -14.71 13.78
CA LEU A 297 19.11 -15.63 12.69
C LEU A 297 20.40 -15.21 11.96
N THR A 298 21.03 -16.18 11.27
CA THR A 298 22.24 -15.94 10.45
C THR A 298 22.09 -16.58 9.06
N GLY A 299 22.96 -16.18 8.13
CA GLY A 299 23.03 -16.77 6.78
C GLY A 299 21.73 -16.64 5.98
N ASP A 300 21.35 -17.68 5.27
CA ASP A 300 20.17 -17.65 4.38
C ASP A 300 18.84 -17.63 5.16
N ALA A 301 18.81 -18.19 6.38
CA ALA A 301 17.64 -18.12 7.25
C ALA A 301 17.33 -16.66 7.63
N ARG A 302 18.35 -15.86 7.96
CA ARG A 302 18.18 -14.42 8.23
C ARG A 302 17.67 -13.66 7.02
N LYS A 303 18.21 -13.95 5.82
CA LYS A 303 17.75 -13.29 4.58
C LYS A 303 16.29 -13.58 4.30
N ALA A 304 15.88 -14.85 4.42
CA ALA A 304 14.48 -15.26 4.20
C ALA A 304 13.54 -14.63 5.24
N ALA A 305 13.92 -14.62 6.52
CA ALA A 305 13.13 -14.00 7.59
C ALA A 305 13.01 -12.47 7.40
N LEU A 306 14.11 -11.80 7.00
CA LEU A 306 14.09 -10.37 6.70
C LEU A 306 13.14 -10.04 5.54
N GLN A 307 13.23 -10.79 4.45
CA GLN A 307 12.35 -10.61 3.29
C GLN A 307 10.88 -10.82 3.65
N LEU A 308 10.57 -11.85 4.43
CA LEU A 308 9.21 -12.12 4.89
C LEU A 308 8.68 -10.99 5.78
N ALA A 309 9.49 -10.52 6.75
CA ALA A 309 9.12 -9.43 7.64
C ALA A 309 8.85 -8.12 6.86
N GLN A 310 9.70 -7.79 5.88
CA GLN A 310 9.50 -6.64 5.00
C GLN A 310 8.21 -6.76 4.19
N GLN A 311 7.98 -7.88 3.51
CA GLN A 311 6.75 -8.10 2.74
C GLN A 311 5.50 -8.04 3.63
N THR A 312 5.59 -8.52 4.88
CA THR A 312 4.48 -8.48 5.83
C THR A 312 4.15 -7.05 6.26
N GLN A 313 5.16 -6.21 6.53
CA GLN A 313 4.90 -4.82 6.95
C GLN A 313 4.39 -3.93 5.80
N TRP A 314 4.86 -4.15 4.55
CA TRP A 314 4.45 -3.34 3.40
C TRP A 314 3.01 -3.59 2.96
N ARG A 315 2.48 -4.76 3.29
CA ARG A 315 1.15 -5.18 2.85
C ARG A 315 0.05 -4.41 3.58
N ASN A 316 -0.92 -3.86 2.82
CA ASN A 316 -2.13 -3.30 3.40
C ASN A 316 -3.07 -4.44 3.84
N LYS A 317 -3.05 -4.73 5.15
CA LYS A 317 -3.77 -5.87 5.73
C LYS A 317 -5.28 -5.69 5.69
N ALA A 318 -5.78 -4.44 5.64
CA ALA A 318 -7.21 -4.16 5.52
C ALA A 318 -7.80 -4.64 4.18
N VAL A 319 -6.98 -4.60 3.12
CA VAL A 319 -7.35 -4.98 1.75
C VAL A 319 -6.95 -6.41 1.43
N SER A 320 -5.72 -6.81 1.80
CA SER A 320 -5.11 -8.06 1.33
C SER A 320 -5.34 -9.28 2.21
N ASP A 321 -5.63 -9.07 3.50
CA ASP A 321 -5.73 -10.18 4.44
C ASP A 321 -7.18 -10.65 4.60
N LEU A 322 -7.35 -11.96 4.58
CA LEU A 322 -8.64 -12.59 4.79
C LEU A 322 -8.79 -13.04 6.24
N TYR A 323 -9.96 -12.84 6.82
CA TYR A 323 -10.29 -13.27 8.17
C TYR A 323 -11.71 -13.84 8.25
N GLU A 324 -12.02 -14.58 9.27
CA GLU A 324 -13.38 -14.99 9.59
C GLU A 324 -14.10 -13.86 10.33
N PRO A 325 -15.16 -13.24 9.75
CA PRO A 325 -15.78 -12.04 10.32
C PRO A 325 -16.53 -12.30 11.63
N GLY A 326 -16.79 -13.57 11.93
CA GLY A 326 -17.51 -13.95 13.14
C GLY A 326 -18.89 -13.29 13.21
N SER A 327 -19.28 -12.94 14.43
CA SER A 327 -20.64 -12.42 14.69
C SER A 327 -20.98 -11.08 14.02
N VAL A 328 -20.02 -10.35 13.44
CA VAL A 328 -20.31 -9.18 12.59
C VAL A 328 -21.08 -9.62 11.34
N PHE A 329 -20.76 -10.78 10.80
CA PHE A 329 -21.45 -11.37 9.63
C PHE A 329 -22.94 -11.64 9.85
N LYS A 330 -23.40 -11.73 11.09
CA LYS A 330 -24.83 -11.88 11.42
C LYS A 330 -25.68 -10.73 10.88
N LEU A 331 -25.09 -9.53 10.67
CA LEU A 331 -25.75 -8.43 9.98
C LEU A 331 -26.15 -8.80 8.56
N ILE A 332 -25.24 -9.45 7.83
CA ILE A 332 -25.47 -9.90 6.45
C ILE A 332 -26.52 -11.02 6.40
N THR A 333 -26.38 -12.03 7.26
CA THR A 333 -27.33 -13.13 7.34
C THR A 333 -28.75 -12.65 7.72
N CYS A 334 -28.86 -11.71 8.68
CA CYS A 334 -30.13 -11.14 9.10
C CYS A 334 -30.78 -10.32 7.97
N ALA A 335 -30.01 -9.44 7.34
CA ALA A 335 -30.47 -8.61 6.23
C ALA A 335 -30.95 -9.45 5.05
N ALA A 336 -30.18 -10.48 4.66
CA ALA A 336 -30.55 -11.41 3.60
C ALA A 336 -31.85 -12.17 3.92
N ALA A 337 -32.00 -12.67 5.14
CA ALA A 337 -33.19 -13.41 5.53
C ALA A 337 -34.46 -12.54 5.62
N LEU A 338 -34.33 -11.28 6.04
CA LEU A 338 -35.41 -10.30 6.04
C LEU A 338 -35.79 -9.91 4.60
N ASP A 339 -34.83 -9.61 3.76
CA ASP A 339 -35.04 -9.16 2.39
C ASP A 339 -35.67 -10.24 1.50
N ALA A 340 -35.25 -11.50 1.69
CA ALA A 340 -35.84 -12.69 1.05
C ALA A 340 -37.22 -13.05 1.59
N GLY A 341 -37.71 -12.42 2.67
CA GLY A 341 -38.95 -12.76 3.34
C GLY A 341 -38.93 -14.13 4.08
N ALA A 342 -37.75 -14.71 4.28
CA ALA A 342 -37.58 -15.96 5.03
C ALA A 342 -37.87 -15.77 6.54
N ILE A 343 -37.68 -14.55 7.02
CA ILE A 343 -38.08 -14.09 8.37
C ILE A 343 -38.68 -12.69 8.30
N THR A 344 -39.36 -12.30 9.39
CA THR A 344 -39.86 -10.95 9.61
C THR A 344 -39.31 -10.42 10.93
N LYS A 345 -39.41 -9.10 11.21
CA LYS A 345 -39.00 -8.51 12.50
C LYS A 345 -39.73 -9.12 13.71
N HIS A 346 -40.89 -9.77 13.47
CA HIS A 346 -41.68 -10.43 14.50
C HIS A 346 -41.38 -11.94 14.66
N SER A 347 -40.49 -12.48 13.82
CA SER A 347 -40.08 -13.88 13.93
C SER A 347 -39.40 -14.14 15.28
N SER A 348 -39.67 -15.34 15.83
CA SER A 348 -39.12 -15.78 17.11
C SER A 348 -38.29 -17.04 16.93
N PHE A 349 -37.27 -17.18 17.76
CA PHE A 349 -36.32 -18.29 17.76
C PHE A 349 -36.08 -18.75 19.19
N TYR A 350 -35.73 -20.04 19.36
CA TYR A 350 -35.41 -20.60 20.67
C TYR A 350 -33.94 -21.01 20.75
N CYS A 351 -33.29 -20.61 21.82
CA CYS A 351 -31.91 -20.93 22.15
C CYS A 351 -31.84 -21.78 23.43
N GLY A 352 -31.60 -23.04 23.28
CA GLY A 352 -31.40 -24.00 24.37
C GLY A 352 -29.92 -24.18 24.76
N GLU A 353 -29.59 -25.35 25.25
CA GLU A 353 -28.21 -25.69 25.58
C GLU A 353 -27.33 -25.82 24.32
N SER A 354 -27.86 -26.53 23.32
CA SER A 354 -27.21 -26.71 22.02
C SER A 354 -28.26 -26.88 20.93
N ILE A 355 -27.85 -26.71 19.69
CA ILE A 355 -28.61 -27.10 18.50
C ILE A 355 -27.78 -28.12 17.73
N SER A 356 -28.40 -29.23 17.29
CA SER A 356 -27.75 -30.27 16.47
C SER A 356 -28.15 -30.09 15.01
N VAL A 357 -27.16 -30.02 14.12
CA VAL A 357 -27.36 -29.95 12.66
C VAL A 357 -26.55 -31.08 12.03
N ALA A 358 -27.22 -32.02 11.38
CA ALA A 358 -26.59 -33.17 10.74
C ALA A 358 -25.55 -33.89 11.64
N GLY A 359 -25.88 -34.06 12.94
CA GLY A 359 -25.00 -34.73 13.93
C GLY A 359 -23.96 -33.82 14.60
N THR A 360 -23.70 -32.61 14.08
CA THR A 360 -22.78 -31.64 14.70
C THR A 360 -23.53 -30.78 15.71
N ARG A 361 -22.95 -30.62 16.92
CA ARG A 361 -23.51 -29.77 17.98
C ARG A 361 -22.92 -28.39 17.94
N PHE A 362 -23.77 -27.37 18.00
CA PHE A 362 -23.40 -25.98 18.09
C PHE A 362 -23.91 -25.35 19.40
N HIS A 363 -23.08 -24.49 19.99
CA HIS A 363 -23.39 -23.77 21.22
C HIS A 363 -23.28 -22.27 20.99
N CYS A 364 -23.96 -21.50 21.85
CA CYS A 364 -23.66 -20.09 21.98
C CYS A 364 -22.35 -19.85 22.74
N ALA A 365 -21.77 -18.66 22.62
CA ALA A 365 -20.60 -18.27 23.39
C ALA A 365 -20.85 -18.51 24.90
N ASN A 366 -19.84 -19.05 25.58
CA ASN A 366 -19.92 -19.37 27.01
C ASN A 366 -21.13 -20.25 27.39
N HIS A 367 -21.59 -21.11 26.47
CA HIS A 367 -22.75 -22.01 26.64
C HIS A 367 -24.03 -21.31 27.15
N LYS A 368 -24.18 -19.99 26.88
CA LYS A 368 -25.36 -19.24 27.28
C LYS A 368 -26.64 -19.80 26.66
N ARG A 369 -27.72 -19.84 27.46
CA ARG A 369 -29.07 -20.21 27.04
C ARG A 369 -29.95 -18.97 27.05
N HIS A 370 -30.39 -18.51 25.91
CA HIS A 370 -31.17 -17.26 25.80
C HIS A 370 -32.68 -17.48 25.85
N GLY A 371 -33.15 -18.74 25.72
CA GLY A 371 -34.57 -19.07 25.68
C GLY A 371 -35.26 -18.61 24.39
N ALA A 372 -36.52 -18.27 24.48
CA ALA A 372 -37.28 -17.68 23.37
C ALA A 372 -36.91 -16.19 23.21
N GLN A 373 -36.58 -15.79 21.98
CA GLN A 373 -36.15 -14.42 21.67
C GLN A 373 -36.62 -13.99 20.27
N SER A 374 -36.89 -12.71 20.11
CA SER A 374 -37.14 -12.12 18.78
C SER A 374 -35.86 -12.08 17.93
N VAL A 375 -35.95 -11.73 16.64
CA VAL A 375 -34.81 -11.51 15.76
C VAL A 375 -33.89 -10.42 16.33
N THR A 376 -34.46 -9.30 16.83
CA THR A 376 -33.71 -8.19 17.43
C THR A 376 -32.93 -8.69 18.64
N GLN A 377 -33.59 -9.37 19.58
CA GLN A 377 -32.92 -9.94 20.76
C GLN A 377 -31.86 -10.99 20.39
N ALA A 378 -32.08 -11.77 19.31
CA ALA A 378 -31.08 -12.70 18.81
C ALA A 378 -29.82 -12.00 18.28
N LEU A 379 -29.97 -10.79 17.71
CA LEU A 379 -28.87 -9.94 17.27
C LEU A 379 -28.16 -9.26 18.44
N GLU A 380 -28.92 -8.71 19.41
CA GLU A 380 -28.43 -8.12 20.68
C GLU A 380 -27.59 -9.11 21.47
N ASN A 381 -28.12 -10.33 21.67
CA ASN A 381 -27.45 -11.42 22.37
C ASN A 381 -26.36 -12.12 21.54
N SER A 382 -26.20 -11.74 20.28
CA SER A 382 -25.31 -12.42 19.34
C SER A 382 -25.49 -13.95 19.32
N CYS A 383 -26.73 -14.43 19.37
CA CYS A 383 -27.09 -15.84 19.56
C CYS A 383 -26.78 -16.72 18.34
N ASN A 384 -25.78 -17.61 18.45
CA ASN A 384 -25.42 -18.50 17.36
C ASN A 384 -26.57 -19.43 16.95
N GLN A 385 -27.28 -20.02 17.93
CA GLN A 385 -28.34 -20.97 17.66
C GLN A 385 -29.51 -20.34 16.88
N SER A 386 -29.87 -19.07 17.20
CA SER A 386 -30.89 -18.37 16.42
C SER A 386 -30.43 -18.07 15.01
N PHE A 387 -29.16 -17.71 14.81
CA PHE A 387 -28.63 -17.46 13.47
C PHE A 387 -28.47 -18.72 12.63
N ILE A 388 -28.20 -19.88 13.24
CA ILE A 388 -28.28 -21.20 12.57
C ILE A 388 -29.71 -21.45 12.07
N GLN A 389 -30.73 -21.17 12.90
CA GLN A 389 -32.14 -21.32 12.49
C GLN A 389 -32.53 -20.30 11.40
N ILE A 390 -32.04 -19.04 11.48
CA ILE A 390 -32.26 -18.02 10.45
C ILE A 390 -31.64 -18.46 9.12
N GLY A 391 -30.36 -18.90 9.13
CA GLY A 391 -29.68 -19.40 7.95
C GLY A 391 -30.38 -20.63 7.35
N GLY A 392 -30.87 -21.52 8.21
CA GLY A 392 -31.66 -22.70 7.78
C GLY A 392 -32.99 -22.32 7.12
N ARG A 393 -33.69 -21.26 7.59
CA ARG A 393 -34.92 -20.73 6.95
C ARG A 393 -34.61 -20.02 5.63
N LEU A 394 -33.47 -19.29 5.54
CA LEU A 394 -33.03 -18.65 4.30
C LEU A 394 -32.69 -19.70 3.23
N GLY A 395 -32.07 -20.81 3.63
CA GLY A 395 -31.61 -21.88 2.73
C GLY A 395 -30.28 -21.54 2.06
N ARG A 396 -29.59 -22.59 1.60
CA ARG A 396 -28.23 -22.49 1.08
C ARG A 396 -28.13 -21.73 -0.24
N GLU A 397 -29.12 -21.90 -1.13
CA GLU A 397 -29.15 -21.21 -2.42
C GLU A 397 -29.25 -19.69 -2.21
N ALA A 398 -30.27 -19.22 -1.49
CA ALA A 398 -30.48 -17.83 -1.21
C ALA A 398 -29.31 -17.24 -0.37
N PHE A 399 -28.77 -17.99 0.60
CA PHE A 399 -27.58 -17.58 1.36
C PHE A 399 -26.40 -17.30 0.43
N CYS A 400 -26.10 -18.19 -0.51
CA CYS A 400 -25.01 -18.04 -1.47
C CYS A 400 -25.26 -16.90 -2.47
N ASP A 401 -26.52 -16.69 -2.87
CA ASP A 401 -26.90 -15.59 -3.78
C ASP A 401 -26.70 -14.23 -3.10
N TYR A 402 -27.15 -14.07 -1.85
CA TYR A 402 -26.91 -12.83 -1.08
C TYR A 402 -25.43 -12.65 -0.75
N PHE A 403 -24.69 -13.71 -0.43
CA PHE A 403 -23.25 -13.65 -0.24
C PHE A 403 -22.55 -13.06 -1.48
N ALA A 404 -22.97 -13.50 -2.67
CA ALA A 404 -22.49 -12.94 -3.93
C ALA A 404 -22.99 -11.50 -4.18
N ALA A 405 -24.27 -11.22 -3.88
CA ALA A 405 -24.86 -9.90 -4.06
C ALA A 405 -24.16 -8.83 -3.21
N PHE A 406 -23.77 -9.16 -1.97
CA PHE A 406 -22.96 -8.28 -1.11
C PHE A 406 -21.51 -8.13 -1.56
N GLY A 407 -21.10 -8.71 -2.70
CA GLY A 407 -19.76 -8.57 -3.26
C GLY A 407 -18.69 -9.46 -2.60
N LEU A 408 -19.08 -10.41 -1.74
CA LEU A 408 -18.14 -11.21 -0.94
C LEU A 408 -17.52 -12.40 -1.73
N ARG A 409 -17.78 -12.48 -3.03
CA ARG A 409 -17.22 -13.48 -3.96
C ARG A 409 -16.27 -12.91 -5.01
N GLU A 410 -16.13 -11.62 -5.04
CA GLU A 410 -15.35 -10.88 -6.03
C GLU A 410 -14.57 -9.75 -5.35
N PRO A 411 -13.46 -9.27 -5.93
CA PRO A 411 -12.77 -8.10 -5.42
C PRO A 411 -13.69 -6.90 -5.28
N THR A 412 -13.48 -6.08 -4.27
CA THR A 412 -14.25 -4.84 -4.05
C THR A 412 -14.06 -3.87 -5.20
N GLY A 413 -12.89 -3.92 -5.84
CA GLY A 413 -12.48 -3.02 -6.90
C GLY A 413 -11.89 -1.72 -6.38
N ILE A 414 -11.43 -1.70 -5.13
CA ILE A 414 -10.69 -0.55 -4.59
C ILE A 414 -9.46 -0.23 -5.43
N ASP A 415 -9.13 1.00 -5.53
CA ASP A 415 -7.97 1.54 -6.24
C ASP A 415 -6.65 1.38 -5.47
N LEU A 416 -6.51 0.24 -4.77
CA LEU A 416 -5.28 -0.21 -4.12
C LEU A 416 -4.83 -1.56 -4.67
N PRO A 417 -3.52 -1.85 -4.66
CA PRO A 417 -3.01 -3.14 -5.13
C PRO A 417 -3.22 -4.25 -4.11
N ALA A 418 -2.98 -5.50 -4.55
CA ALA A 418 -2.94 -6.70 -3.74
C ALA A 418 -4.27 -7.14 -3.11
N GLU A 419 -5.40 -6.69 -3.65
CA GLU A 419 -6.70 -7.25 -3.28
C GLU A 419 -6.78 -8.72 -3.71
N PRO A 420 -7.23 -9.65 -2.83
CA PRO A 420 -7.34 -11.06 -3.16
C PRO A 420 -8.33 -11.30 -4.31
N LYS A 421 -7.92 -12.08 -5.29
CA LYS A 421 -8.79 -12.41 -6.43
C LYS A 421 -9.94 -13.35 -6.06
N LYS A 422 -9.84 -14.04 -4.91
CA LYS A 422 -10.83 -15.00 -4.42
C LYS A 422 -10.87 -14.97 -2.90
N SER A 423 -12.05 -14.75 -2.33
CA SER A 423 -12.36 -15.04 -0.94
C SER A 423 -12.56 -16.55 -0.74
N LEU A 424 -12.40 -17.03 0.49
CA LEU A 424 -12.66 -18.44 0.81
C LEU A 424 -14.13 -18.59 1.23
N TYR A 425 -14.92 -19.23 0.39
CA TYR A 425 -16.36 -19.41 0.62
C TYR A 425 -16.87 -20.74 0.05
N TYR A 426 -18.04 -21.15 0.50
CA TYR A 426 -18.75 -22.30 -0.05
C TYR A 426 -19.70 -21.88 -1.18
N THR A 427 -19.71 -22.66 -2.26
CA THR A 427 -20.75 -22.58 -3.30
C THR A 427 -21.97 -23.41 -2.90
N ALA A 428 -23.15 -23.12 -3.45
CA ALA A 428 -24.39 -23.79 -3.05
C ALA A 428 -24.35 -25.32 -3.23
N ASP A 429 -23.62 -25.79 -4.24
CA ASP A 429 -23.41 -27.24 -4.50
C ASP A 429 -22.49 -27.91 -3.45
N ARG A 430 -21.59 -27.16 -2.81
CA ARG A 430 -20.65 -27.65 -1.79
C ARG A 430 -21.08 -27.34 -0.36
N MET A 431 -22.10 -26.52 -0.19
CA MET A 431 -22.60 -26.10 1.12
C MET A 431 -23.57 -27.13 1.67
N GLY A 432 -23.10 -27.94 2.60
CA GLY A 432 -23.96 -28.85 3.38
C GLY A 432 -24.68 -28.11 4.53
N PRO A 433 -25.54 -28.80 5.28
CA PRO A 433 -26.25 -28.19 6.42
C PRO A 433 -25.33 -27.67 7.53
N VAL A 434 -24.20 -28.33 7.77
CA VAL A 434 -23.21 -27.93 8.80
C VAL A 434 -22.48 -26.67 8.37
N GLU A 435 -22.05 -26.58 7.10
CA GLU A 435 -21.39 -25.42 6.53
C GLU A 435 -22.34 -24.21 6.53
N LEU A 436 -23.61 -24.39 6.11
CA LEU A 436 -24.59 -23.30 6.18
C LEU A 436 -24.79 -22.80 7.62
N ALA A 437 -24.89 -23.73 8.58
CA ALA A 437 -25.05 -23.39 9.98
C ALA A 437 -23.87 -22.57 10.49
N SER A 438 -22.65 -22.95 10.14
CA SER A 438 -21.41 -22.25 10.52
C SER A 438 -21.27 -20.89 9.83
N CYS A 439 -21.52 -20.83 8.52
CA CYS A 439 -21.46 -19.60 7.75
C CYS A 439 -22.53 -18.58 8.21
N ALA A 440 -23.70 -19.02 8.65
CA ALA A 440 -24.79 -18.15 9.07
C ALA A 440 -24.43 -17.26 10.28
N PHE A 441 -23.46 -17.65 11.11
CA PHE A 441 -22.94 -16.81 12.20
C PHE A 441 -21.51 -16.30 11.96
N GLY A 442 -20.97 -16.46 10.73
CA GLY A 442 -19.74 -15.82 10.27
C GLY A 442 -18.46 -16.63 10.46
N GLN A 443 -18.56 -17.96 10.56
CA GLN A 443 -17.40 -18.86 10.52
C GLN A 443 -17.35 -19.66 9.22
N SER A 444 -16.24 -20.34 8.96
CA SER A 444 -16.04 -21.19 7.78
C SER A 444 -16.03 -20.44 6.41
N SER A 445 -16.08 -19.12 6.42
CA SER A 445 -15.82 -18.26 5.25
C SER A 445 -14.82 -17.19 5.63
N LYS A 446 -13.86 -16.90 4.74
CA LYS A 446 -12.86 -15.84 4.95
C LYS A 446 -13.02 -14.75 3.89
N ILE A 447 -13.15 -13.52 4.35
CA ILE A 447 -13.30 -12.30 3.56
C ILE A 447 -12.31 -11.24 4.05
N SER A 448 -12.05 -10.21 3.25
CA SER A 448 -11.21 -9.10 3.70
C SER A 448 -11.98 -8.17 4.66
N TYR A 449 -11.25 -7.37 5.41
CA TYR A 449 -11.84 -6.37 6.30
C TYR A 449 -12.61 -5.32 5.51
N LEU A 450 -12.11 -4.96 4.32
CA LEU A 450 -12.76 -4.00 3.44
C LEU A 450 -14.05 -4.55 2.84
N GLU A 451 -14.07 -5.83 2.40
CA GLU A 451 -15.30 -6.50 1.94
C GLU A 451 -16.38 -6.45 3.03
N MET A 452 -16.00 -6.73 4.29
CA MET A 452 -16.94 -6.67 5.40
C MET A 452 -17.46 -5.26 5.65
N ALA A 453 -16.59 -4.24 5.63
CA ALA A 453 -16.98 -2.84 5.80
C ALA A 453 -17.94 -2.38 4.70
N ALA A 454 -17.62 -2.66 3.43
CA ALA A 454 -18.46 -2.32 2.28
C ALA A 454 -19.83 -3.03 2.33
N ALA A 455 -19.85 -4.30 2.73
CA ALA A 455 -21.10 -5.04 2.91
C ALA A 455 -21.98 -4.44 4.01
N VAL A 456 -21.40 -4.01 5.15
CA VAL A 456 -22.17 -3.35 6.21
C VAL A 456 -22.66 -1.96 5.78
N CYS A 457 -21.87 -1.20 5.00
CA CYS A 457 -22.37 0.04 4.37
C CYS A 457 -23.65 -0.23 3.58
N ALA A 458 -23.66 -1.31 2.76
CA ALA A 458 -24.86 -1.69 1.99
C ALA A 458 -26.04 -2.09 2.89
N VAL A 459 -25.81 -2.66 4.08
CA VAL A 459 -26.90 -2.97 5.03
C VAL A 459 -27.62 -1.71 5.48
N VAL A 460 -26.95 -0.58 5.64
CA VAL A 460 -27.51 0.63 6.29
C VAL A 460 -27.83 1.78 5.33
N ASN A 461 -27.31 1.80 4.10
CA ASN A 461 -27.46 2.91 3.14
C ASN A 461 -28.63 2.76 2.16
N GLY A 462 -29.65 1.97 2.52
CA GLY A 462 -30.76 1.66 1.63
C GLY A 462 -30.48 0.48 0.68
N GLY A 463 -29.47 -0.31 0.94
CA GLY A 463 -29.15 -1.55 0.23
C GLY A 463 -28.23 -1.39 -0.97
N LYS A 464 -27.51 -0.31 -1.12
CA LYS A 464 -26.60 -0.03 -2.25
C LYS A 464 -25.19 -0.53 -1.95
N LEU A 465 -24.68 -1.46 -2.72
CA LEU A 465 -23.28 -1.85 -2.65
C LEU A 465 -22.43 -0.83 -3.43
N MET A 466 -21.75 0.03 -2.71
CA MET A 466 -20.83 1.01 -3.28
C MET A 466 -19.45 0.38 -3.46
N GLN A 467 -18.74 0.77 -4.54
CA GLN A 467 -17.34 0.42 -4.71
C GLN A 467 -16.48 1.29 -3.79
N PRO A 468 -15.66 0.70 -2.91
CA PRO A 468 -14.70 1.48 -2.13
C PRO A 468 -13.65 2.15 -3.03
N TYR A 469 -13.23 3.36 -2.68
CA TYR A 469 -12.17 4.08 -3.38
C TYR A 469 -11.41 5.01 -2.44
N VAL A 470 -10.16 5.32 -2.80
CA VAL A 470 -9.23 6.13 -2.01
C VAL A 470 -8.82 7.42 -2.74
N VAL A 471 -8.84 7.42 -4.07
CA VAL A 471 -8.49 8.60 -4.88
C VAL A 471 -9.77 9.30 -5.32
N SER A 472 -9.88 10.59 -5.02
CA SER A 472 -11.02 11.43 -5.42
C SER A 472 -10.76 12.24 -6.68
N GLU A 473 -9.50 12.66 -6.90
CA GLU A 473 -9.12 13.51 -8.03
C GLU A 473 -7.73 13.15 -8.57
N ILE A 474 -7.57 13.26 -9.89
CA ILE A 474 -6.27 13.30 -10.55
C ILE A 474 -5.95 14.76 -10.84
N LEU A 475 -4.76 15.20 -10.45
CA LEU A 475 -4.33 16.59 -10.51
C LEU A 475 -3.22 16.76 -11.53
N ALA A 476 -3.27 17.83 -12.34
CA ALA A 476 -2.14 18.26 -13.14
C ALA A 476 -0.98 18.74 -12.24
N PRO A 477 0.26 18.86 -12.77
CA PRO A 477 1.41 19.37 -12.02
C PRO A 477 1.20 20.76 -11.40
N ASP A 478 0.35 21.59 -12.01
CA ASP A 478 -0.01 22.93 -11.52
C ASP A 478 -1.07 22.90 -10.39
N GLY A 479 -1.57 21.71 -10.04
CA GLY A 479 -2.60 21.50 -9.02
C GLY A 479 -4.04 21.63 -9.52
N SER A 480 -4.27 21.89 -10.81
CA SER A 480 -5.61 21.88 -11.40
C SER A 480 -6.15 20.44 -11.52
N THR A 481 -7.46 20.26 -11.39
CA THR A 481 -8.10 18.95 -11.49
C THR A 481 -8.21 18.54 -12.95
N ILE A 482 -7.59 17.41 -13.32
CA ILE A 482 -7.71 16.76 -14.63
C ILE A 482 -8.99 15.92 -14.67
N GLU A 483 -9.18 15.09 -13.63
CA GLU A 483 -10.29 14.16 -13.53
C GLU A 483 -10.80 14.09 -12.09
N GLN A 484 -12.11 14.14 -11.92
CA GLN A 484 -12.78 13.91 -10.64
C GLN A 484 -13.47 12.55 -10.68
N LEU A 485 -13.08 11.65 -9.79
CA LEU A 485 -13.65 10.32 -9.68
C LEU A 485 -14.98 10.38 -8.93
N SER A 486 -16.01 9.81 -9.53
CA SER A 486 -17.35 9.78 -8.93
C SER A 486 -17.63 8.46 -8.21
N PRO A 487 -18.41 8.47 -7.13
CA PRO A 487 -18.83 7.26 -6.46
C PRO A 487 -19.56 6.28 -7.40
N VAL A 488 -19.21 5.00 -7.33
CA VAL A 488 -19.78 3.95 -8.18
C VAL A 488 -20.65 3.03 -7.34
N CYS A 489 -21.95 2.98 -7.65
CA CYS A 489 -22.85 1.97 -7.10
C CYS A 489 -22.77 0.70 -7.97
N LYS A 490 -22.19 -0.38 -7.43
CA LYS A 490 -22.07 -1.67 -8.15
C LYS A 490 -23.42 -2.31 -8.38
N ARG A 491 -24.31 -2.30 -7.38
CA ARG A 491 -25.65 -2.89 -7.46
C ARG A 491 -26.52 -2.54 -6.24
N GLN A 492 -27.83 -2.74 -6.40
CA GLN A 492 -28.80 -2.77 -5.29
C GLN A 492 -28.85 -4.18 -4.73
N VAL A 493 -28.57 -4.36 -3.44
CA VAL A 493 -28.49 -5.68 -2.77
C VAL A 493 -29.76 -5.95 -1.93
N LEU A 494 -30.24 -4.93 -1.24
CA LEU A 494 -31.38 -5.00 -0.35
C LEU A 494 -32.43 -3.94 -0.71
N LYS A 495 -33.67 -4.19 -0.29
CA LYS A 495 -34.72 -3.15 -0.30
C LYS A 495 -34.44 -2.09 0.76
N ALA A 496 -34.87 -0.85 0.51
CA ALA A 496 -34.69 0.24 1.46
C ALA A 496 -35.39 -0.03 2.81
N GLU A 497 -36.54 -0.71 2.79
CA GLU A 497 -37.27 -1.11 4.00
C GLU A 497 -36.50 -2.12 4.86
N THR A 498 -35.80 -3.06 4.21
CA THR A 498 -34.91 -4.01 4.90
C THR A 498 -33.76 -3.29 5.57
N SER A 499 -33.15 -2.36 4.85
CA SER A 499 -32.06 -1.51 5.37
C SER A 499 -32.52 -0.70 6.59
N GLN A 500 -33.72 -0.09 6.54
CA GLN A 500 -34.28 0.65 7.68
C GLN A 500 -34.49 -0.27 8.89
N THR A 501 -35.08 -1.45 8.68
CA THR A 501 -35.27 -2.45 9.75
C THR A 501 -33.94 -2.87 10.36
N MET A 502 -32.89 -3.04 9.55
CA MET A 502 -31.55 -3.38 10.05
C MET A 502 -30.93 -2.26 10.88
N ARG A 503 -31.14 -0.99 10.51
CA ARG A 503 -30.68 0.18 11.31
C ARG A 503 -31.30 0.15 12.70
N GLU A 504 -32.63 -0.03 12.81
CA GLU A 504 -33.34 -0.14 14.09
C GLU A 504 -32.76 -1.29 14.96
N MET A 505 -32.47 -2.45 14.33
CA MET A 505 -31.88 -3.60 15.03
C MET A 505 -30.43 -3.37 15.45
N MET A 506 -29.64 -2.67 14.64
CA MET A 506 -28.24 -2.35 14.96
C MET A 506 -28.16 -1.31 16.10
N GLU A 507 -29.10 -0.36 16.15
CA GLU A 507 -29.24 0.57 17.28
C GLU A 507 -29.56 -0.19 18.58
N ALA A 508 -30.53 -1.13 18.55
CA ALA A 508 -30.88 -1.95 19.70
C ALA A 508 -29.69 -2.76 20.24
N VAL A 509 -28.78 -3.25 19.37
CA VAL A 509 -27.52 -3.90 19.80
C VAL A 509 -26.63 -2.99 20.62
N VAL A 510 -26.55 -1.70 20.25
CA VAL A 510 -25.75 -0.69 20.98
C VAL A 510 -26.45 -0.24 22.24
N LEU A 511 -27.77 -0.11 22.25
CA LEU A 511 -28.52 0.30 23.43
C LEU A 511 -28.65 -0.80 24.50
N HIS A 512 -28.94 -2.04 24.07
CA HIS A 512 -29.35 -3.11 24.99
C HIS A 512 -28.46 -4.36 24.92
N GLY A 513 -27.69 -4.52 23.83
CA GLY A 513 -26.89 -5.72 23.56
C GLY A 513 -25.41 -5.60 23.92
N GLY A 514 -24.59 -6.42 23.24
CA GLY A 514 -23.14 -6.48 23.41
C GLY A 514 -22.36 -5.31 22.80
N GLY A 515 -23.03 -4.26 22.32
CA GLY A 515 -22.44 -3.07 21.72
C GLY A 515 -22.46 -1.81 22.60
N ARG A 516 -22.83 -1.92 23.86
CA ARG A 516 -23.04 -0.75 24.76
C ARG A 516 -21.85 0.21 24.85
N ASN A 517 -20.64 -0.32 24.77
CA ASN A 517 -19.42 0.49 24.80
C ASN A 517 -19.17 1.30 23.50
N ALA A 518 -20.04 1.15 22.49
CA ALA A 518 -20.03 1.98 21.29
C ALA A 518 -21.02 3.16 21.37
N GLN A 519 -21.69 3.38 22.49
CA GLN A 519 -22.58 4.54 22.68
C GLN A 519 -21.77 5.84 22.64
N ILE A 520 -22.27 6.82 21.92
CA ILE A 520 -21.69 8.17 21.81
C ILE A 520 -22.75 9.19 22.33
N PRO A 521 -22.43 9.97 23.36
CA PRO A 521 -23.37 10.93 23.90
C PRO A 521 -23.90 11.92 22.85
N GLY A 522 -25.21 11.98 22.69
CA GLY A 522 -25.87 12.87 21.73
C GLY A 522 -25.95 12.36 20.30
N TYR A 523 -25.53 11.11 20.02
CA TYR A 523 -25.67 10.50 18.71
C TYR A 523 -26.31 9.11 18.81
N LEU A 524 -27.17 8.78 17.86
CA LEU A 524 -27.70 7.43 17.71
C LEU A 524 -26.65 6.57 16.97
N VAL A 525 -26.23 5.49 17.60
CA VAL A 525 -25.19 4.60 17.06
C VAL A 525 -25.78 3.20 16.85
N GLY A 526 -25.56 2.65 15.66
CA GLY A 526 -25.84 1.24 15.39
C GLY A 526 -24.54 0.46 15.27
N GLY A 527 -24.54 -0.81 15.69
CA GLY A 527 -23.30 -1.58 15.59
C GLY A 527 -23.45 -3.06 15.84
N LYS A 528 -22.33 -3.79 15.70
CA LYS A 528 -22.26 -5.23 16.01
C LYS A 528 -20.86 -5.65 16.41
N SER A 529 -20.77 -6.37 17.54
CA SER A 529 -19.55 -7.00 18.00
C SER A 529 -19.30 -8.34 17.31
N GLY A 530 -18.03 -8.66 17.07
CA GLY A 530 -17.54 -9.97 16.66
C GLY A 530 -16.44 -10.45 17.60
N THR A 531 -16.44 -11.76 17.82
CA THR A 531 -15.34 -12.46 18.46
C THR A 531 -15.21 -13.78 17.72
N SER A 532 -14.24 -13.87 16.83
CA SER A 532 -14.03 -15.07 16.01
C SER A 532 -12.82 -15.85 16.50
N GLN A 533 -12.91 -17.17 16.41
CA GLN A 533 -11.79 -18.06 16.66
C GLN A 533 -10.86 -18.02 15.45
N LYS A 534 -9.56 -17.99 15.69
CA LYS A 534 -8.55 -18.04 14.63
C LYS A 534 -8.16 -19.49 14.37
N LEU A 535 -8.86 -20.13 13.41
CA LEU A 535 -8.73 -21.57 13.17
C LEU A 535 -7.38 -22.00 12.58
N ASP A 536 -6.62 -21.06 12.01
CA ASP A 536 -5.28 -21.25 11.44
C ASP A 536 -4.14 -20.92 12.41
N SER A 537 -4.45 -20.52 13.64
CA SER A 537 -3.45 -20.31 14.69
C SER A 537 -3.07 -21.62 15.38
N ALA A 538 -1.80 -21.75 15.76
CA ALA A 538 -1.35 -22.84 16.62
C ALA A 538 -1.90 -22.71 18.07
N ASP A 539 -2.30 -21.50 18.48
CA ASP A 539 -3.01 -21.27 19.73
C ASP A 539 -4.52 -21.37 19.51
N GLU A 540 -5.12 -22.44 20.03
CA GLU A 540 -6.57 -22.66 19.98
C GLU A 540 -7.38 -21.55 20.70
N LYS A 541 -6.74 -20.79 21.58
CA LYS A 541 -7.34 -19.66 22.28
C LYS A 541 -7.25 -18.37 21.50
N ALA A 542 -6.50 -18.32 20.39
CA ALA A 542 -6.37 -17.13 19.58
C ALA A 542 -7.73 -16.66 19.06
N ARG A 543 -7.99 -15.37 19.23
CA ARG A 543 -9.27 -14.73 18.87
C ARG A 543 -9.01 -13.45 18.09
N ILE A 544 -9.97 -13.08 17.26
CA ILE A 544 -10.06 -11.77 16.65
C ILE A 544 -11.21 -11.03 17.31
N ALA A 545 -10.91 -9.97 18.03
CA ALA A 545 -11.89 -9.06 18.59
C ALA A 545 -12.25 -8.00 17.55
N SER A 546 -13.52 -7.89 17.15
CA SER A 546 -13.94 -6.94 16.13
C SER A 546 -15.22 -6.21 16.53
N PHE A 547 -15.36 -4.99 16.03
CA PHE A 547 -16.58 -4.22 16.14
C PHE A 547 -16.80 -3.38 14.87
N VAL A 548 -18.04 -3.31 14.42
CA VAL A 548 -18.46 -2.35 13.40
C VAL A 548 -19.50 -1.42 14.01
N ALA A 549 -19.29 -0.14 13.84
CA ALA A 549 -20.22 0.92 14.25
C ALA A 549 -20.60 1.80 13.06
N VAL A 550 -21.81 2.30 13.09
CA VAL A 550 -22.32 3.30 12.13
C VAL A 550 -22.98 4.43 12.89
N ALA A 551 -22.63 5.66 12.55
CA ALA A 551 -23.19 6.84 13.18
C ALA A 551 -23.30 8.02 12.19
N PRO A 552 -24.37 8.85 12.31
CA PRO A 552 -25.63 8.55 13.02
C PRO A 552 -26.33 7.35 12.37
N ILE A 553 -27.08 6.55 13.11
CA ILE A 553 -27.74 5.36 12.52
C ILE A 553 -29.09 5.65 11.91
N ASP A 554 -29.75 6.71 12.35
CA ASP A 554 -31.01 7.24 11.78
C ASP A 554 -30.79 7.88 10.40
N ASP A 555 -29.65 8.56 10.20
CA ASP A 555 -29.19 9.10 8.91
C ASP A 555 -27.72 8.67 8.68
N PRO A 556 -27.47 7.44 8.20
CA PRO A 556 -26.14 6.86 8.16
C PRO A 556 -25.16 7.65 7.31
N GLN A 557 -24.06 8.12 7.95
CA GLN A 557 -22.99 8.85 7.27
C GLN A 557 -21.66 8.12 7.35
N PHE A 558 -21.23 7.70 8.54
CA PHE A 558 -19.91 7.13 8.77
C PHE A 558 -19.99 5.72 9.34
N LEU A 559 -19.22 4.83 8.75
CA LEU A 559 -18.95 3.50 9.29
C LEU A 559 -17.52 3.48 9.85
N CYS A 560 -17.35 2.89 11.03
CA CYS A 560 -16.03 2.52 11.57
C CYS A 560 -15.99 1.02 11.86
N LEU A 561 -15.02 0.32 11.27
CA LEU A 561 -14.70 -1.08 11.56
C LEU A 561 -13.34 -1.15 12.24
N VAL A 562 -13.27 -1.79 13.42
CA VAL A 562 -12.02 -2.06 14.14
C VAL A 562 -11.90 -3.55 14.42
N CYS A 563 -10.74 -4.11 14.10
CA CYS A 563 -10.39 -5.51 14.36
C CYS A 563 -9.02 -5.58 15.06
N LEU A 564 -8.98 -6.24 16.21
CA LEU A 564 -7.77 -6.52 16.99
C LEU A 564 -7.52 -8.04 16.93
N ASP A 565 -6.43 -8.45 16.28
CA ASP A 565 -6.09 -9.85 16.05
C ASP A 565 -5.10 -10.34 17.11
N GLU A 566 -5.48 -11.34 17.86
CA GLU A 566 -4.76 -11.90 19.02
C GLU A 566 -4.51 -10.87 20.14
N PRO A 567 -5.57 -10.25 20.71
CA PRO A 567 -5.40 -9.43 21.89
C PRO A 567 -5.10 -10.30 23.12
N HIS A 568 -4.07 -9.94 23.87
CA HIS A 568 -3.69 -10.53 25.14
C HIS A 568 -4.15 -9.63 26.30
N SER A 569 -5.45 -9.56 26.51
CA SER A 569 -6.11 -8.71 27.50
C SER A 569 -6.98 -9.55 28.45
N TRP A 570 -7.57 -8.91 29.46
CA TRP A 570 -8.50 -9.54 30.41
C TRP A 570 -9.75 -10.17 29.74
N THR A 571 -10.04 -9.80 28.51
CA THR A 571 -11.09 -10.39 27.64
C THR A 571 -10.65 -10.37 26.19
N THR A 572 -11.32 -11.16 25.35
CA THR A 572 -11.18 -11.12 23.88
C THR A 572 -12.47 -10.67 23.19
N ALA A 573 -13.45 -10.15 23.95
CA ALA A 573 -14.74 -9.75 23.41
C ALA A 573 -14.63 -8.44 22.62
N GLY A 574 -15.02 -8.44 21.33
CA GLY A 574 -14.98 -7.25 20.48
C GLY A 574 -15.81 -6.08 20.99
N GLY A 575 -16.93 -6.36 21.69
CA GLY A 575 -17.73 -5.33 22.35
C GLY A 575 -17.05 -4.64 23.53
N SER A 576 -16.02 -5.26 24.10
CA SER A 576 -15.23 -4.66 25.20
C SER A 576 -13.96 -3.99 24.71
N LEU A 577 -13.29 -4.55 23.69
CA LEU A 577 -12.00 -4.06 23.21
C LEU A 577 -12.10 -3.14 22.01
N SER A 578 -12.89 -3.51 20.99
CA SER A 578 -12.96 -2.77 19.71
C SER A 578 -14.10 -1.74 19.68
N ALA A 579 -15.18 -1.94 20.43
CA ALA A 579 -16.31 -1.01 20.45
C ALA A 579 -15.94 0.38 21.00
N PRO A 580 -15.17 0.52 22.11
CA PRO A 580 -14.72 1.84 22.58
C PRO A 580 -13.87 2.58 21.54
N VAL A 581 -13.02 1.87 20.81
CA VAL A 581 -12.18 2.44 19.75
C VAL A 581 -13.05 3.00 18.62
N CYS A 582 -14.08 2.25 18.19
CA CYS A 582 -15.04 2.73 17.19
C CYS A 582 -15.81 3.97 17.69
N ALA A 583 -16.23 3.98 18.97
CA ALA A 583 -16.92 5.11 19.56
C ALA A 583 -16.07 6.37 19.58
N GLU A 584 -14.82 6.26 20.02
CA GLU A 584 -13.88 7.38 20.07
C GLU A 584 -13.63 7.97 18.67
N VAL A 585 -13.32 7.13 17.70
CA VAL A 585 -13.06 7.56 16.30
C VAL A 585 -14.31 8.22 15.70
N LEU A 586 -15.48 7.61 15.87
CA LEU A 586 -16.72 8.17 15.33
C LEU A 586 -17.14 9.46 16.04
N GLU A 587 -16.98 9.56 17.36
CA GLU A 587 -17.30 10.81 18.09
C GLU A 587 -16.46 11.97 17.57
N GLN A 588 -15.14 11.77 17.47
CA GLN A 588 -14.22 12.78 16.93
C GLN A 588 -14.58 13.13 15.49
N THR A 589 -14.90 12.13 14.66
CA THR A 589 -15.29 12.30 13.25
C THR A 589 -16.58 13.11 13.13
N LEU A 590 -17.62 12.78 13.90
CA LEU A 590 -18.92 13.46 13.88
C LEU A 590 -18.78 14.93 14.29
N VAL A 591 -18.04 15.19 15.37
CA VAL A 591 -17.76 16.55 15.84
C VAL A 591 -16.99 17.35 14.80
N TYR A 592 -15.92 16.77 14.26
CA TYR A 592 -15.08 17.41 13.24
C TYR A 592 -15.87 17.74 11.96
N ARG A 593 -16.76 16.84 11.53
CA ARG A 593 -17.61 17.02 10.34
C ARG A 593 -18.84 17.90 10.60
N GLY A 594 -19.01 18.39 11.84
CA GLY A 594 -20.11 19.28 12.21
C GLY A 594 -21.48 18.61 12.19
N VAL A 595 -21.55 17.29 12.38
CA VAL A 595 -22.83 16.57 12.46
C VAL A 595 -23.56 16.98 13.74
N PRO A 596 -24.82 17.46 13.67
CA PRO A 596 -25.54 17.93 14.85
C PRO A 596 -25.82 16.78 15.81
N ARG A 597 -25.72 17.03 17.11
CA ARG A 597 -26.17 16.09 18.14
C ARG A 597 -27.69 16.03 18.18
N ALA A 598 -28.25 14.82 18.35
CA ALA A 598 -29.67 14.66 18.55
C ALA A 598 -30.09 15.38 19.86
N THR A 599 -31.23 16.10 19.83
CA THR A 599 -31.71 16.89 20.96
C THR A 599 -32.24 16.05 22.15
N GLU A 600 -32.50 14.75 21.92
CA GLU A 600 -32.86 13.77 22.93
C GLU A 600 -31.86 12.59 22.87
N ALA A 601 -30.76 12.69 23.63
CA ALA A 601 -29.91 11.56 23.86
C ALA A 601 -30.62 10.56 24.80
N PRO A 602 -30.59 9.24 24.51
CA PRO A 602 -30.93 8.25 25.53
C PRO A 602 -30.02 8.50 26.73
N ALA A 603 -30.59 8.63 27.94
CA ALA A 603 -29.83 8.86 29.14
C ALA A 603 -28.73 7.82 29.26
N ALA A 604 -27.46 8.27 29.28
CA ALA A 604 -26.34 7.38 29.51
C ALA A 604 -26.63 6.53 30.75
N SER A 605 -26.72 5.21 30.59
CA SER A 605 -26.80 4.32 31.73
C SER A 605 -25.56 4.62 32.56
N THR A 606 -25.75 5.23 33.74
CA THR A 606 -24.67 5.40 34.70
C THR A 606 -23.93 4.09 34.79
N ALA A 607 -22.63 4.10 34.47
CA ALA A 607 -21.77 2.97 34.65
C ALA A 607 -21.94 2.49 36.11
N GLU A 608 -22.62 1.38 36.29
CA GLU A 608 -22.47 0.62 37.52
C GLU A 608 -20.99 0.31 37.60
N THR A 609 -20.32 0.97 38.54
CA THR A 609 -18.96 0.67 38.94
C THR A 609 -18.83 -0.84 39.05
N ALA A 610 -17.79 -1.39 38.43
CA ALA A 610 -17.39 -2.80 38.47
C ALA A 610 -16.98 -3.18 39.92
N ALA A 611 -17.95 -3.25 40.83
CA ALA A 611 -17.76 -3.53 42.25
C ALA A 611 -18.58 -4.73 42.75
N ASP A 612 -19.39 -5.38 41.91
CA ASP A 612 -20.13 -6.57 42.32
C ASP A 612 -20.20 -7.63 41.21
N LEU A 613 -19.05 -8.22 40.88
CA LEU A 613 -18.99 -9.55 40.34
C LEU A 613 -18.16 -10.42 41.29
N PRO A 614 -18.72 -11.52 41.79
CA PRO A 614 -17.98 -12.43 42.67
C PRO A 614 -16.78 -13.00 41.92
N ALA A 615 -15.63 -12.96 42.56
CA ALA A 615 -14.44 -13.68 42.13
C ALA A 615 -14.71 -15.18 42.29
N ASP A 616 -15.21 -15.82 41.25
CA ASP A 616 -15.19 -17.26 41.15
C ASP A 616 -13.78 -17.66 40.69
N GLY A 617 -12.98 -17.96 41.70
CA GLY A 617 -11.77 -18.76 41.57
C GLY A 617 -12.16 -20.19 41.27
N ASP A 618 -11.97 -20.64 40.05
CA ASP A 618 -11.86 -22.06 39.73
C ASP A 618 -10.48 -22.35 39.18
N SER A 619 -9.70 -22.93 40.11
CA SER A 619 -8.53 -23.73 39.84
C SER A 619 -8.93 -24.94 39.01
N PHE A 620 -8.44 -25.06 37.77
CA PHE A 620 -8.47 -26.29 37.00
C PHE A 620 -7.24 -27.13 37.40
N ASP A 621 -7.47 -28.11 38.29
CA ASP A 621 -6.66 -29.31 38.38
C ASP A 621 -7.34 -30.46 37.63
N GLY A 622 -6.64 -31.05 36.70
CA GLY A 622 -6.48 -32.44 36.30
C GLY A 622 -7.72 -33.28 35.93
N ALA A 623 -7.85 -33.57 34.64
CA ALA A 623 -7.86 -34.92 34.04
C ALA A 623 -8.28 -34.81 32.55
#